data_ba2325239764dab1d4609ec9a4c0a9c0
#
_entry.id   ba2325239764dab1d4609ec9a4c0a9c0
#
_cell.length_a   1.000
_cell.length_b   1.000
_cell.length_c   1.000
_cell.angle_alpha   90.00
_cell.angle_beta   90.00
_cell.angle_gamma   90.00
#
_symmetry.space_group_name_H-M   'P 1'
#
loop_
_entity.id
_entity.type
_entity.pdbx_description
1 polymer ?
#
loop_
_entity_poly.entity_id
_entity_poly.type
_entity_poly.pdbx_seq_one_letter_code
_entity_poly.pdbx_strand_id
1 'polypeptide(L)'
;MIKVLHCYKTYYPDTFGGIEQVIYQLAEGGVKENIQATVFTHSPDFAESKAQYGHHSIYRVRTLCEFASTPFSLSAIKEFKKLAQQVDIIHYHFPYPFMDCMHFAAGISKPCVVSYHSDIVKQKLLLKLYAPLMNRFLKSVDRIVAASPNYVESSPVLQQYKDKVEVIPYGLDKQFYQNNDQTVLAKWQARYPDGFFLFIGTFRYYKGLHILIEAAENSHFPIVVVGAGPIEAELKAQAQQLKVDNINFLGALEDSDKSALLQLCSCLVFPSHLRSEAFGISLLEGALYSKPLISSEIGTGTTYINIDRVTGLVVSPSDPKALRNAMDEIWNNPDQARRYGEAAHERFESLFTADKMIDSYTKLYKSLLNL
;
A
#
# COMPACT_ATOMS: atom_id res chain seq x y z
N MET A 1 -18.40 -9.36 20.79
CA MET A 1 -17.92 -8.23 19.96
C MET A 1 -16.53 -7.85 20.42
N ILE A 2 -15.54 -7.96 19.55
CA ILE A 2 -14.14 -7.62 19.83
C ILE A 2 -13.92 -6.14 19.52
N LYS A 3 -13.33 -5.39 20.44
CA LYS A 3 -13.00 -3.97 20.25
C LYS A 3 -11.53 -3.81 19.91
N VAL A 4 -11.23 -3.20 18.76
CA VAL A 4 -9.86 -3.00 18.27
C VAL A 4 -9.55 -1.52 18.12
N LEU A 5 -8.41 -1.08 18.65
CA LEU A 5 -7.87 0.27 18.46
C LEU A 5 -6.75 0.22 17.43
N HIS A 6 -7.01 0.71 16.21
CA HIS A 6 -5.97 0.91 15.21
C HIS A 6 -5.23 2.22 15.47
N CYS A 7 -3.91 2.18 15.46
CA CYS A 7 -3.07 3.35 15.73
C CYS A 7 -2.15 3.62 14.54
N TYR A 8 -2.34 4.76 13.88
CA TYR A 8 -1.48 5.23 12.81
C TYR A 8 -1.37 6.75 12.80
N LYS A 9 -0.31 7.27 12.19
CA LYS A 9 0.01 8.71 12.18
C LYS A 9 -0.90 9.56 11.32
N THR A 10 -1.50 8.97 10.27
CA THR A 10 -2.36 9.62 9.27
C THR A 10 -3.55 8.74 8.96
N TYR A 11 -4.72 9.35 8.62
CA TYR A 11 -5.91 8.61 8.24
C TYR A 11 -6.92 9.49 7.50
N TYR A 12 -7.95 8.84 6.95
CA TYR A 12 -9.08 9.51 6.29
C TYR A 12 -9.80 10.49 7.22
N PRO A 13 -10.37 11.56 6.69
CA PRO A 13 -10.30 12.07 5.31
C PRO A 13 -9.05 12.92 5.04
N ASP A 14 -8.14 13.12 6.02
CA ASP A 14 -7.01 14.05 5.92
C ASP A 14 -5.95 13.56 4.92
N THR A 15 -5.79 12.23 4.80
CA THR A 15 -4.83 11.61 3.89
C THR A 15 -5.38 10.36 3.23
N PHE A 16 -4.93 10.11 1.99
CA PHE A 16 -5.32 8.95 1.19
C PHE A 16 -4.04 8.22 0.74
N GLY A 17 -3.82 7.03 1.29
CA GLY A 17 -2.65 6.22 1.00
C GLY A 17 -2.93 4.74 1.17
N GLY A 18 -1.95 3.89 0.80
CA GLY A 18 -2.12 2.45 0.87
C GLY A 18 -2.32 1.91 2.28
N ILE A 19 -1.67 2.50 3.28
CA ILE A 19 -1.81 2.06 4.68
C ILE A 19 -3.18 2.47 5.21
N GLU A 20 -3.62 3.69 4.93
CA GLU A 20 -4.95 4.20 5.29
C GLU A 20 -6.05 3.33 4.68
N GLN A 21 -5.87 2.90 3.44
CA GLN A 21 -6.80 1.98 2.76
C GLN A 21 -6.87 0.61 3.46
N VAL A 22 -5.73 0.05 3.85
CA VAL A 22 -5.68 -1.22 4.61
C VAL A 22 -6.39 -1.08 5.95
N ILE A 23 -6.14 0.00 6.69
CA ILE A 23 -6.80 0.27 7.98
C ILE A 23 -8.32 0.40 7.79
N TYR A 24 -8.74 1.14 6.76
CA TYR A 24 -10.14 1.32 6.43
C TYR A 24 -10.83 -0.02 6.13
N GLN A 25 -10.23 -0.85 5.30
CA GLN A 25 -10.80 -2.15 4.95
C GLN A 25 -10.90 -3.09 6.16
N LEU A 26 -9.91 -3.07 7.06
CA LEU A 26 -9.97 -3.84 8.31
C LEU A 26 -11.05 -3.31 9.25
N ALA A 27 -11.20 -1.99 9.36
CA ALA A 27 -12.18 -1.37 10.22
C ALA A 27 -13.63 -1.60 9.74
N GLU A 28 -13.88 -1.42 8.43
CA GLU A 28 -15.21 -1.62 7.84
C GLU A 28 -15.58 -3.10 7.70
N GLY A 29 -14.66 -3.89 7.15
CA GLY A 29 -14.91 -5.31 6.93
C GLY A 29 -15.03 -6.12 8.22
N GLY A 30 -14.34 -5.70 9.28
CA GLY A 30 -14.39 -6.33 10.60
C GLY A 30 -15.78 -6.31 11.23
N VAL A 31 -16.67 -5.41 10.83
CA VAL A 31 -18.06 -5.35 11.33
C VAL A 31 -18.81 -6.66 11.07
N LYS A 32 -18.62 -7.27 9.91
CA LYS A 32 -19.22 -8.57 9.55
C LYS A 32 -18.73 -9.70 10.47
N GLU A 33 -17.54 -9.55 11.03
CA GLU A 33 -16.90 -10.48 11.96
C GLU A 33 -17.13 -10.13 13.44
N ASN A 34 -18.07 -9.24 13.71
CA ASN A 34 -18.39 -8.77 15.07
C ASN A 34 -17.20 -8.06 15.76
N ILE A 35 -16.42 -7.32 14.96
CA ILE A 35 -15.32 -6.47 15.39
C ILE A 35 -15.75 -5.01 15.31
N GLN A 36 -15.55 -4.27 16.40
CA GLN A 36 -15.74 -2.82 16.46
C GLN A 36 -14.39 -2.13 16.46
N ALA A 37 -14.10 -1.39 15.39
CA ALA A 37 -12.87 -0.65 15.25
C ALA A 37 -12.99 0.81 15.70
N THR A 38 -11.91 1.31 16.28
CA THR A 38 -11.66 2.74 16.48
C THR A 38 -10.27 3.04 15.89
N VAL A 39 -10.16 4.09 15.09
CA VAL A 39 -8.88 4.54 14.53
C VAL A 39 -8.38 5.74 15.31
N PHE A 40 -7.21 5.64 15.92
CA PHE A 40 -6.51 6.73 16.57
C PHE A 40 -5.45 7.29 15.63
N THR A 41 -5.53 8.59 15.34
CA THR A 41 -4.67 9.25 14.37
C THR A 41 -4.37 10.70 14.75
N HIS A 42 -3.43 11.32 14.05
CA HIS A 42 -3.15 12.75 14.14
C HIS A 42 -3.80 13.50 12.99
N SER A 43 -4.16 14.77 13.25
CA SER A 43 -4.68 15.70 12.25
C SER A 43 -4.04 17.07 12.39
N PRO A 44 -3.59 17.69 11.31
CA PRO A 44 -3.13 19.08 11.33
C PRO A 44 -4.32 20.05 11.48
N ASP A 45 -5.44 19.74 10.82
CA ASP A 45 -6.66 20.56 10.77
C ASP A 45 -7.71 20.00 11.75
N PHE A 46 -7.45 20.21 13.02
CA PHE A 46 -8.26 19.68 14.11
C PHE A 46 -9.64 20.39 14.21
N ALA A 47 -10.61 19.90 13.44
CA ALA A 47 -11.99 20.39 13.54
C ALA A 47 -12.79 19.63 14.61
N GLU A 48 -12.66 18.29 14.67
CA GLU A 48 -13.37 17.44 15.63
C GLU A 48 -12.44 16.33 16.18
N SER A 49 -12.45 16.15 17.50
CA SER A 49 -11.63 15.10 18.15
C SER A 49 -12.16 13.70 17.88
N LYS A 50 -13.48 13.54 17.63
CA LYS A 50 -14.12 12.26 17.36
C LYS A 50 -15.10 12.43 16.20
N ALA A 51 -14.97 11.57 15.22
CA ALA A 51 -15.87 11.50 14.06
C ALA A 51 -16.29 10.04 13.81
N GLN A 52 -17.42 9.87 13.16
CA GLN A 52 -17.84 8.58 12.60
C GLN A 52 -17.48 8.58 11.12
N TYR A 53 -16.88 7.49 10.65
CA TYR A 53 -16.55 7.31 9.24
C TYR A 53 -16.94 5.88 8.83
N GLY A 54 -18.00 5.77 8.02
CA GLY A 54 -18.62 4.46 7.79
C GLY A 54 -19.13 3.84 9.10
N HIS A 55 -18.74 2.62 9.38
CA HIS A 55 -19.17 1.85 10.56
C HIS A 55 -18.16 1.92 11.73
N HIS A 56 -17.04 2.63 11.59
CA HIS A 56 -16.04 2.77 12.63
C HIS A 56 -15.87 4.21 13.12
N SER A 57 -15.31 4.38 14.30
CA SER A 57 -15.02 5.70 14.88
C SER A 57 -13.58 6.12 14.59
N ILE A 58 -13.38 7.40 14.29
CA ILE A 58 -12.05 8.02 14.21
C ILE A 58 -11.85 8.90 15.41
N TYR A 59 -10.74 8.77 16.09
CA TYR A 59 -10.30 9.65 17.16
C TYR A 59 -9.04 10.40 16.74
N ARG A 60 -9.16 11.71 16.53
CA ARG A 60 -8.08 12.57 16.05
C ARG A 60 -7.49 13.38 17.19
N VAL A 61 -6.16 13.51 17.21
CA VAL A 61 -5.45 14.43 18.09
C VAL A 61 -4.72 15.46 17.27
N ARG A 62 -4.69 16.71 17.78
CA ARG A 62 -4.03 17.80 17.08
C ARG A 62 -2.52 17.56 16.99
N THR A 63 -1.97 17.66 15.80
CA THR A 63 -0.52 17.71 15.58
C THR A 63 0.03 19.03 16.08
N LEU A 64 0.97 18.98 17.03
CA LEU A 64 1.65 20.18 17.52
C LEU A 64 2.88 20.52 16.69
N CYS A 65 3.62 19.50 16.29
CA CYS A 65 4.76 19.61 15.39
C CYS A 65 4.97 18.30 14.64
N GLU A 66 5.69 18.36 13.54
CA GLU A 66 6.08 17.18 12.75
C GLU A 66 7.59 17.19 12.55
N PHE A 67 8.21 16.05 12.79
CA PHE A 67 9.64 15.83 12.53
C PHE A 67 9.85 14.48 11.87
N ALA A 68 10.61 14.47 10.78
CA ALA A 68 10.93 13.25 10.02
C ALA A 68 9.68 12.41 9.65
N SER A 69 8.61 13.05 9.18
CA SER A 69 7.30 12.46 8.87
C SER A 69 6.63 11.77 10.07
N THR A 70 6.93 12.22 11.27
CA THR A 70 6.33 11.76 12.52
C THR A 70 5.64 12.95 13.20
N PRO A 71 4.30 12.94 13.30
CA PRO A 71 3.57 13.94 14.06
C PRO A 71 3.71 13.69 15.57
N PHE A 72 3.78 14.76 16.36
CA PHE A 72 3.89 14.74 17.81
C PHE A 72 2.78 15.54 18.45
N SER A 73 2.26 15.03 19.58
CA SER A 73 1.28 15.69 20.43
C SER A 73 1.35 15.18 21.86
N LEU A 74 1.51 16.05 22.83
CA LEU A 74 1.52 15.64 24.25
C LEU A 74 0.16 15.13 24.72
N SER A 75 -0.94 15.70 24.19
CA SER A 75 -2.30 15.23 24.49
C SER A 75 -2.56 13.82 23.97
N ALA A 76 -1.85 13.39 22.90
CA ALA A 76 -1.99 12.07 22.32
C ALA A 76 -1.73 10.94 23.32
N ILE A 77 -0.75 11.06 24.20
CA ILE A 77 -0.43 10.05 25.21
C ILE A 77 -1.62 9.82 26.17
N LYS A 78 -2.24 10.91 26.63
CA LYS A 78 -3.39 10.84 27.54
C LYS A 78 -4.62 10.22 26.85
N GLU A 79 -4.93 10.71 25.66
CA GLU A 79 -6.09 10.22 24.91
C GLU A 79 -5.91 8.77 24.43
N PHE A 80 -4.71 8.42 23.96
CA PHE A 80 -4.37 7.04 23.63
C PHE A 80 -4.54 6.10 24.84
N LYS A 81 -4.03 6.48 26.02
CA LYS A 81 -4.19 5.68 27.26
C LYS A 81 -5.66 5.47 27.60
N LYS A 82 -6.49 6.50 27.46
CA LYS A 82 -7.93 6.44 27.73
C LYS A 82 -8.65 5.49 26.74
N LEU A 83 -8.33 5.56 25.45
CA LEU A 83 -8.90 4.68 24.44
C LEU A 83 -8.42 3.23 24.62
N ALA A 84 -7.15 3.02 24.91
CA ALA A 84 -6.57 1.70 25.11
C ALA A 84 -7.23 0.92 26.27
N GLN A 85 -7.76 1.62 27.28
CA GLN A 85 -8.52 0.98 28.37
C GLN A 85 -9.90 0.45 27.94
N GLN A 86 -10.47 0.99 26.84
CA GLN A 86 -11.83 0.69 26.38
C GLN A 86 -11.89 -0.39 25.29
N VAL A 87 -10.75 -0.92 24.87
CA VAL A 87 -10.63 -1.92 23.81
C VAL A 87 -10.03 -3.23 24.32
N ASP A 88 -10.18 -4.27 23.53
CA ASP A 88 -9.64 -5.60 23.83
C ASP A 88 -8.25 -5.81 23.23
N ILE A 89 -7.99 -5.22 22.04
CA ILE A 89 -6.75 -5.35 21.29
C ILE A 89 -6.30 -3.96 20.81
N ILE A 90 -4.98 -3.75 20.81
CA ILE A 90 -4.36 -2.59 20.18
C ILE A 90 -3.61 -3.07 18.95
N HIS A 91 -3.95 -2.49 17.79
CA HIS A 91 -3.34 -2.78 16.51
C HIS A 91 -2.55 -1.58 16.01
N TYR A 92 -1.25 -1.69 16.08
CA TYR A 92 -0.30 -0.68 15.63
C TYR A 92 0.04 -0.84 14.15
N HIS A 93 0.22 0.28 13.45
CA HIS A 93 0.67 0.31 12.06
C HIS A 93 2.05 0.96 11.97
N PHE A 94 3.07 0.14 11.81
CA PHE A 94 4.48 0.52 11.79
C PHE A 94 4.96 0.86 10.36
N PRO A 95 5.84 1.89 10.14
CA PRO A 95 6.58 2.62 11.16
C PRO A 95 5.89 3.92 11.64
N TYR A 96 5.87 4.08 12.94
CA TYR A 96 5.44 5.33 13.57
C TYR A 96 6.15 5.52 14.93
N PRO A 97 7.37 6.15 14.97
CA PRO A 97 8.20 6.21 16.18
C PRO A 97 7.55 6.80 17.42
N PHE A 98 6.67 7.80 17.28
CA PHE A 98 5.98 8.38 18.42
C PHE A 98 4.95 7.41 19.03
N MET A 99 4.39 6.53 18.25
CA MET A 99 3.49 5.47 18.72
C MET A 99 4.21 4.51 19.69
N ASP A 100 5.47 4.19 19.40
CA ASP A 100 6.28 3.34 20.28
C ASP A 100 6.51 4.02 21.65
N CYS A 101 6.72 5.35 21.63
CA CYS A 101 6.78 6.13 22.87
C CYS A 101 5.44 6.11 23.62
N MET A 102 4.32 6.27 22.92
CA MET A 102 2.98 6.25 23.52
C MET A 102 2.66 4.90 24.14
N HIS A 103 3.06 3.80 23.51
CA HIS A 103 2.88 2.44 24.05
C HIS A 103 3.46 2.32 25.45
N PHE A 104 4.73 2.72 25.65
CA PHE A 104 5.38 2.63 26.95
C PHE A 104 4.87 3.67 27.95
N ALA A 105 4.64 4.91 27.50
CA ALA A 105 4.13 5.99 28.39
C ALA A 105 2.71 5.72 28.88
N ALA A 106 1.89 5.03 28.11
CA ALA A 106 0.54 4.65 28.51
C ALA A 106 0.50 3.43 29.42
N GLY A 107 1.59 2.65 29.50
CA GLY A 107 1.66 1.42 30.31
C GLY A 107 0.70 0.33 29.81
N ILE A 108 0.77 0.03 28.51
CA ILE A 108 -0.15 -0.90 27.85
C ILE A 108 0.10 -2.33 28.37
N SER A 109 -1.00 -3.01 28.75
CA SER A 109 -1.04 -4.42 29.17
C SER A 109 -2.02 -5.27 28.35
N LYS A 110 -2.67 -4.67 27.34
CA LYS A 110 -3.58 -5.36 26.43
C LYS A 110 -2.82 -6.11 25.35
N PRO A 111 -3.40 -7.16 24.74
CA PRO A 111 -2.83 -7.80 23.57
C PRO A 111 -2.55 -6.79 22.46
N CYS A 112 -1.36 -6.89 21.85
CA CYS A 112 -0.87 -5.94 20.86
C CYS A 112 -0.46 -6.65 19.56
N VAL A 113 -0.96 -6.15 18.44
CA VAL A 113 -0.57 -6.55 17.08
C VAL A 113 0.15 -5.39 16.41
N VAL A 114 1.17 -5.67 15.62
CA VAL A 114 1.85 -4.69 14.77
C VAL A 114 1.74 -5.12 13.32
N SER A 115 1.05 -4.36 12.47
CA SER A 115 1.22 -4.47 11.02
C SER A 115 2.50 -3.75 10.61
N TYR A 116 3.49 -4.51 10.19
CA TYR A 116 4.80 -4.01 9.75
C TYR A 116 4.77 -3.69 8.26
N HIS A 117 4.46 -2.43 7.92
CA HIS A 117 4.25 -2.01 6.55
C HIS A 117 5.54 -1.82 5.76
N SER A 118 6.61 -1.36 6.41
CA SER A 118 7.92 -1.18 5.74
C SER A 118 9.08 -1.00 6.72
N ASP A 119 10.28 -1.33 6.24
CA ASP A 119 11.53 -0.94 6.89
C ASP A 119 11.72 0.58 6.81
N ILE A 120 12.43 1.17 7.77
CA ILE A 120 12.87 2.56 7.71
C ILE A 120 14.17 2.62 6.93
N VAL A 121 14.10 2.99 5.65
CA VAL A 121 15.25 2.92 4.72
C VAL A 121 16.04 4.23 4.63
N LYS A 122 15.34 5.39 4.64
CA LYS A 122 15.95 6.68 4.27
C LYS A 122 16.76 7.37 5.37
N GLN A 123 16.41 7.22 6.62
CA GLN A 123 16.93 8.03 7.74
C GLN A 123 17.93 7.25 8.58
N LYS A 124 19.02 6.76 7.98
CA LYS A 124 19.98 5.83 8.61
C LYS A 124 20.55 6.33 9.96
N LEU A 125 20.85 7.64 10.08
CA LEU A 125 21.38 8.18 11.34
C LEU A 125 20.30 8.24 12.43
N LEU A 126 19.10 8.74 12.09
CA LEU A 126 17.96 8.77 13.00
C LEU A 126 17.53 7.36 13.39
N LEU A 127 17.60 6.41 12.45
CA LEU A 127 17.32 5.01 12.73
C LEU A 127 18.25 4.43 13.80
N LYS A 128 19.53 4.75 13.78
CA LYS A 128 20.47 4.30 14.83
C LYS A 128 20.07 4.78 16.22
N LEU A 129 19.56 6.01 16.33
CA LEU A 129 19.07 6.55 17.60
C LEU A 129 17.73 5.96 18.01
N TYR A 130 16.86 5.68 17.05
CA TYR A 130 15.54 5.11 17.27
C TYR A 130 15.56 3.59 17.49
N ALA A 131 16.53 2.86 16.93
CA ALA A 131 16.58 1.40 16.94
C ALA A 131 16.44 0.76 18.34
N PRO A 132 17.01 1.30 19.44
CA PRO A 132 16.78 0.73 20.76
C PRO A 132 15.32 0.77 21.20
N LEU A 133 14.62 1.88 20.93
CA LEU A 133 13.18 2.00 21.23
C LEU A 133 12.34 1.07 20.34
N MET A 134 12.59 1.08 19.03
CA MET A 134 11.95 0.20 18.06
C MET A 134 12.07 -1.28 18.48
N ASN A 135 13.29 -1.71 18.78
CA ASN A 135 13.53 -3.11 19.18
C ASN A 135 12.83 -3.46 20.49
N ARG A 136 12.82 -2.53 21.45
CA ARG A 136 12.09 -2.73 22.72
C ARG A 136 10.58 -2.83 22.44
N PHE A 137 10.03 -1.99 21.57
CA PHE A 137 8.63 -2.01 21.20
C PHE A 137 8.26 -3.31 20.46
N LEU A 138 8.98 -3.67 19.40
CA LEU A 138 8.73 -4.90 18.65
C LEU A 138 8.90 -6.17 19.51
N LYS A 139 9.77 -6.12 20.52
CA LYS A 139 9.90 -7.20 21.50
C LYS A 139 8.69 -7.29 22.43
N SER A 140 8.04 -6.18 22.77
CA SER A 140 6.93 -6.13 23.73
C SER A 140 5.57 -6.54 23.16
N VAL A 141 5.36 -6.46 21.85
CA VAL A 141 4.09 -6.81 21.22
C VAL A 141 3.92 -8.33 21.05
N ASP A 142 2.69 -8.82 20.98
CA ASP A 142 2.39 -10.24 20.94
C ASP A 142 2.57 -10.85 19.54
N ARG A 143 2.16 -10.12 18.48
CA ARG A 143 2.30 -10.55 17.08
C ARG A 143 2.75 -9.40 16.20
N ILE A 144 3.53 -9.75 15.19
CA ILE A 144 3.95 -8.85 14.11
C ILE A 144 3.39 -9.44 12.82
N VAL A 145 2.69 -8.64 12.03
CA VAL A 145 2.12 -9.06 10.74
C VAL A 145 2.90 -8.41 9.62
N ALA A 146 3.35 -9.22 8.68
CA ALA A 146 3.98 -8.78 7.43
C ALA A 146 3.09 -9.12 6.24
N ALA A 147 3.12 -8.30 5.19
CA ALA A 147 2.23 -8.47 4.04
C ALA A 147 2.69 -9.57 3.05
N SER A 148 3.93 -10.05 3.15
CA SER A 148 4.43 -11.11 2.26
C SER A 148 5.56 -11.93 2.87
N PRO A 149 5.72 -13.21 2.49
CA PRO A 149 6.86 -14.03 2.87
C PRO A 149 8.19 -13.43 2.42
N ASN A 150 8.25 -12.94 1.17
CA ASN A 150 9.44 -12.31 0.59
C ASN A 150 9.95 -11.15 1.45
N TYR A 151 9.01 -10.37 2.00
CA TYR A 151 9.38 -9.26 2.88
C TYR A 151 9.91 -9.74 4.24
N VAL A 152 9.34 -10.81 4.80
CA VAL A 152 9.84 -11.44 6.02
C VAL A 152 11.26 -11.95 5.82
N GLU A 153 11.52 -12.65 4.72
CA GLU A 153 12.84 -13.21 4.41
C GLU A 153 13.92 -12.15 4.21
N SER A 154 13.55 -11.03 3.59
CA SER A 154 14.50 -10.00 3.19
C SER A 154 14.66 -8.84 4.19
N SER A 155 13.77 -8.73 5.21
CA SER A 155 13.86 -7.69 6.25
C SER A 155 14.73 -8.14 7.43
N PRO A 156 15.88 -7.49 7.67
CA PRO A 156 16.72 -7.82 8.82
C PRO A 156 16.01 -7.63 10.17
N VAL A 157 15.02 -6.73 10.24
CA VAL A 157 14.23 -6.49 11.44
C VAL A 157 13.26 -7.65 11.66
N LEU A 158 12.48 -8.04 10.66
CA LEU A 158 11.50 -9.13 10.79
C LEU A 158 12.17 -10.47 11.11
N GLN A 159 13.37 -10.73 10.56
CA GLN A 159 14.15 -11.92 10.85
C GLN A 159 14.52 -12.05 12.34
N GLN A 160 14.70 -10.94 13.06
CA GLN A 160 14.96 -10.96 14.51
C GLN A 160 13.76 -11.40 15.33
N TYR A 161 12.54 -11.28 14.78
CA TYR A 161 11.27 -11.59 15.46
C TYR A 161 10.45 -12.66 14.75
N LYS A 162 11.08 -13.48 13.92
CA LYS A 162 10.40 -14.47 13.06
C LYS A 162 9.40 -15.36 13.79
N ASP A 163 9.68 -15.70 15.06
CA ASP A 163 8.86 -16.62 15.85
C ASP A 163 7.48 -16.03 16.21
N LYS A 164 7.31 -14.71 16.08
CA LYS A 164 6.03 -14.00 16.26
C LYS A 164 5.55 -13.24 15.05
N VAL A 165 6.22 -13.44 13.90
CA VAL A 165 5.78 -12.89 12.61
C VAL A 165 4.77 -13.82 11.98
N GLU A 166 3.64 -13.26 11.59
CA GLU A 166 2.60 -13.91 10.79
C GLU A 166 2.47 -13.20 9.46
N VAL A 167 2.23 -13.95 8.38
CA VAL A 167 2.05 -13.36 7.05
C VAL A 167 0.55 -13.25 6.76
N ILE A 168 0.07 -12.02 6.66
CA ILE A 168 -1.29 -11.70 6.22
C ILE A 168 -1.17 -10.69 5.07
N PRO A 169 -1.37 -11.12 3.82
CA PRO A 169 -1.32 -10.24 2.66
C PRO A 169 -2.41 -9.16 2.72
N TYR A 170 -2.13 -7.99 2.14
CA TYR A 170 -3.18 -7.01 1.92
C TYR A 170 -4.18 -7.54 0.91
N GLY A 171 -5.44 -7.16 1.12
CA GLY A 171 -6.53 -7.47 0.22
C GLY A 171 -7.20 -6.21 -0.30
N LEU A 172 -7.92 -6.33 -1.42
CA LEU A 172 -8.78 -5.27 -1.94
C LEU A 172 -10.24 -5.69 -1.88
N ASP A 173 -11.10 -4.75 -1.50
CA ASP A 173 -12.54 -4.92 -1.62
C ASP A 173 -12.97 -4.64 -3.06
N LYS A 174 -13.43 -5.69 -3.74
CA LYS A 174 -13.86 -5.63 -5.14
C LYS A 174 -15.00 -4.63 -5.35
N GLN A 175 -15.85 -4.40 -4.35
CA GLN A 175 -16.99 -3.50 -4.48
C GLN A 175 -16.56 -2.05 -4.77
N PHE A 176 -15.41 -1.61 -4.24
CA PHE A 176 -14.87 -0.29 -4.53
C PHE A 176 -14.43 -0.11 -5.99
N TYR A 177 -14.16 -1.21 -6.68
CA TYR A 177 -13.65 -1.22 -8.06
C TYR A 177 -14.72 -1.59 -9.09
N GLN A 178 -15.97 -1.84 -8.67
CA GLN A 178 -17.09 -2.21 -9.57
C GLN A 178 -17.75 -1.01 -10.26
N ASN A 179 -17.11 0.16 -10.24
CA ASN A 179 -17.66 1.35 -10.88
C ASN A 179 -17.56 1.21 -12.42
N ASN A 180 -18.66 0.80 -13.04
CA ASN A 180 -18.78 0.59 -14.48
C ASN A 180 -19.52 1.78 -15.14
N ASP A 181 -19.02 2.99 -14.97
CA ASP A 181 -19.55 4.14 -15.70
C ASP A 181 -19.18 4.02 -17.18
N GLN A 182 -20.17 3.62 -17.99
CA GLN A 182 -19.98 3.39 -19.43
C GLN A 182 -19.57 4.67 -20.17
N THR A 183 -19.95 5.84 -19.69
CA THR A 183 -19.57 7.12 -20.27
C THR A 183 -18.07 7.38 -20.08
N VAL A 184 -17.58 7.13 -18.85
CA VAL A 184 -16.15 7.27 -18.54
C VAL A 184 -15.33 6.21 -19.28
N LEU A 185 -15.83 4.98 -19.37
CA LEU A 185 -15.17 3.91 -20.13
C LEU A 185 -15.05 4.27 -21.60
N ALA A 186 -16.15 4.71 -22.25
CA ALA A 186 -16.16 5.12 -23.66
C ALA A 186 -15.20 6.29 -23.94
N LYS A 187 -15.14 7.28 -23.04
CA LYS A 187 -14.19 8.40 -23.11
C LYS A 187 -12.74 7.91 -23.23
N TRP A 188 -12.32 7.00 -22.36
CA TRP A 188 -10.95 6.50 -22.33
C TRP A 188 -10.67 5.51 -23.47
N GLN A 189 -11.65 4.69 -23.84
CA GLN A 189 -11.54 3.80 -25.02
C GLN A 189 -11.35 4.59 -26.31
N ALA A 190 -12.06 5.69 -26.48
CA ALA A 190 -11.90 6.56 -27.66
C ALA A 190 -10.53 7.24 -27.72
N ARG A 191 -9.93 7.54 -26.55
CA ARG A 191 -8.62 8.17 -26.45
C ARG A 191 -7.47 7.20 -26.69
N TYR A 192 -7.62 5.93 -26.30
CA TYR A 192 -6.61 4.88 -26.42
C TYR A 192 -7.20 3.62 -27.04
N PRO A 193 -7.58 3.64 -28.33
CA PRO A 193 -8.30 2.54 -28.98
C PRO A 193 -7.48 1.25 -29.07
N ASP A 194 -6.14 1.36 -29.19
CA ASP A 194 -5.22 0.24 -29.37
C ASP A 194 -4.61 -0.27 -28.06
N GLY A 195 -5.06 0.27 -26.90
CA GLY A 195 -4.51 -0.07 -25.60
C GLY A 195 -3.35 0.82 -25.17
N PHE A 196 -2.84 0.59 -23.97
CA PHE A 196 -1.75 1.38 -23.37
C PHE A 196 -1.16 0.64 -22.15
N PHE A 197 0.04 1.02 -21.77
CA PHE A 197 0.62 0.66 -20.47
C PHE A 197 0.17 1.64 -19.40
N LEU A 198 -0.17 1.13 -18.21
CA LEU A 198 -0.70 1.95 -17.13
C LEU A 198 0.23 1.93 -15.91
N PHE A 199 0.56 3.12 -15.40
CA PHE A 199 1.12 3.31 -14.08
C PHE A 199 0.11 4.06 -13.20
N ILE A 200 -0.10 3.58 -11.96
CA ILE A 200 -0.92 4.27 -10.94
C ILE A 200 -0.10 4.40 -9.65
N GLY A 201 0.03 5.61 -9.11
CA GLY A 201 0.66 5.81 -7.80
C GLY A 201 1.17 7.22 -7.54
N THR A 202 1.56 7.48 -6.29
CA THR A 202 2.19 8.75 -5.90
C THR A 202 3.58 8.88 -6.52
N PHE A 203 3.91 10.05 -7.08
CA PHE A 203 5.21 10.27 -7.71
C PHE A 203 6.30 10.49 -6.66
N ARG A 204 6.94 9.38 -6.32
CA ARG A 204 8.09 9.29 -5.41
C ARG A 204 9.26 8.62 -6.13
N TYR A 205 10.48 9.01 -5.80
CA TYR A 205 11.67 8.48 -6.46
C TYR A 205 11.71 6.94 -6.50
N TYR A 206 11.39 6.27 -5.37
CA TYR A 206 11.42 4.82 -5.28
C TYR A 206 10.42 4.09 -6.19
N LYS A 207 9.41 4.80 -6.70
CA LYS A 207 8.40 4.26 -7.63
C LYS A 207 8.95 4.04 -9.05
N GLY A 208 10.12 4.57 -9.38
CA GLY A 208 10.83 4.27 -10.61
C GLY A 208 10.25 4.88 -11.89
N LEU A 209 9.43 5.95 -11.80
CA LEU A 209 8.90 6.60 -12.99
C LEU A 209 9.98 7.15 -13.91
N HIS A 210 11.12 7.60 -13.39
CA HIS A 210 12.27 8.01 -14.18
C HIS A 210 12.83 6.86 -15.03
N ILE A 211 12.80 5.62 -14.50
CA ILE A 211 13.20 4.40 -15.22
C ILE A 211 12.17 4.07 -16.32
N LEU A 212 10.87 4.25 -16.04
CA LEU A 212 9.82 4.06 -17.03
C LEU A 212 9.94 5.07 -18.19
N ILE A 213 10.28 6.33 -17.90
CA ILE A 213 10.51 7.35 -18.92
C ILE A 213 11.69 6.96 -19.82
N GLU A 214 12.81 6.50 -19.26
CA GLU A 214 13.95 6.01 -20.03
C GLU A 214 13.59 4.77 -20.87
N ALA A 215 12.81 3.82 -20.31
CA ALA A 215 12.31 2.66 -21.03
C ALA A 215 11.36 3.02 -22.19
N ALA A 216 10.66 4.16 -22.08
CA ALA A 216 9.73 4.65 -23.08
C ALA A 216 10.41 5.29 -24.31
N GLU A 217 11.72 5.62 -24.21
CA GLU A 217 12.46 6.25 -25.30
C GLU A 217 12.39 5.41 -26.58
N ASN A 218 12.01 6.05 -27.70
CA ASN A 218 11.81 5.40 -29.00
C ASN A 218 10.79 4.24 -28.99
N SER A 219 9.86 4.18 -28.04
CA SER A 219 8.75 3.24 -28.09
C SER A 219 7.56 3.82 -28.86
N HIS A 220 6.69 2.94 -29.35
CA HIS A 220 5.51 3.34 -30.16
C HIS A 220 4.19 3.16 -29.42
N PHE A 221 4.18 2.47 -28.29
CA PHE A 221 2.97 2.23 -27.50
C PHE A 221 2.70 3.37 -26.52
N PRO A 222 1.42 3.74 -26.29
CA PRO A 222 1.06 4.75 -25.31
C PRO A 222 1.34 4.29 -23.88
N ILE A 223 1.82 5.22 -23.04
CA ILE A 223 1.99 5.01 -21.61
C ILE A 223 1.16 6.06 -20.88
N VAL A 224 0.29 5.62 -20.00
CA VAL A 224 -0.59 6.46 -19.19
C VAL A 224 -0.11 6.43 -17.74
N VAL A 225 0.14 7.61 -17.19
CA VAL A 225 0.66 7.81 -15.83
C VAL A 225 -0.38 8.56 -15.00
N VAL A 226 -0.96 7.87 -14.02
CA VAL A 226 -1.98 8.41 -13.11
C VAL A 226 -1.37 8.63 -11.73
N GLY A 227 -1.57 9.81 -11.19
CA GLY A 227 -1.11 10.20 -9.86
C GLY A 227 -0.48 11.59 -9.86
N ALA A 228 0.04 11.95 -8.70
CA ALA A 228 0.75 13.20 -8.49
C ALA A 228 1.83 13.01 -7.42
N GLY A 229 2.75 13.95 -7.30
CA GLY A 229 3.75 13.89 -6.23
C GLY A 229 4.88 14.90 -6.38
N PRO A 230 5.77 14.97 -5.38
CA PRO A 230 6.76 16.05 -5.29
C PRO A 230 7.79 16.07 -6.41
N ILE A 231 7.98 14.97 -7.15
CA ILE A 231 8.98 14.88 -8.25
C ILE A 231 8.33 15.01 -9.64
N GLU A 232 7.07 15.45 -9.73
CA GLU A 232 6.33 15.51 -11.01
C GLU A 232 7.01 16.45 -12.03
N ALA A 233 7.47 17.60 -11.59
CA ALA A 233 8.15 18.57 -12.46
C ALA A 233 9.47 17.98 -13.03
N GLU A 234 10.22 17.25 -12.21
CA GLU A 234 11.47 16.59 -12.63
C GLU A 234 11.19 15.50 -13.67
N LEU A 235 10.13 14.70 -13.45
CA LEU A 235 9.74 13.63 -14.38
C LEU A 235 9.29 14.17 -15.74
N LYS A 236 8.48 15.24 -15.75
CA LYS A 236 8.05 15.91 -17.00
C LYS A 236 9.24 16.53 -17.75
N ALA A 237 10.18 17.13 -17.03
CA ALA A 237 11.41 17.67 -17.62
C ALA A 237 12.28 16.56 -18.24
N GLN A 238 12.42 15.42 -17.58
CA GLN A 238 13.13 14.26 -18.11
C GLN A 238 12.48 13.72 -19.38
N ALA A 239 11.15 13.55 -19.41
CA ALA A 239 10.42 13.09 -20.58
C ALA A 239 10.64 14.05 -21.78
N GLN A 240 10.57 15.36 -21.53
CA GLN A 240 10.83 16.37 -22.55
C GLN A 240 12.29 16.33 -23.08
N GLN A 241 13.26 16.18 -22.18
CA GLN A 241 14.69 16.09 -22.54
C GLN A 241 14.97 14.87 -23.43
N LEU A 242 14.36 13.73 -23.10
CA LEU A 242 14.51 12.48 -23.85
C LEU A 242 13.59 12.40 -25.08
N LYS A 243 12.74 13.44 -25.31
CA LYS A 243 11.77 13.49 -26.41
C LYS A 243 10.79 12.30 -26.39
N VAL A 244 10.38 11.89 -25.19
CA VAL A 244 9.36 10.85 -24.99
C VAL A 244 8.00 11.52 -25.05
N ASP A 245 7.32 11.44 -26.18
CA ASP A 245 6.01 12.07 -26.46
C ASP A 245 4.82 11.12 -26.29
N ASN A 246 5.08 9.81 -26.18
CA ASN A 246 4.08 8.78 -25.98
C ASN A 246 3.72 8.51 -24.49
N ILE A 247 4.29 9.26 -23.55
CA ILE A 247 3.94 9.18 -22.12
C ILE A 247 2.96 10.32 -21.76
N ASN A 248 1.84 9.95 -21.14
CA ASN A 248 0.75 10.86 -20.82
C ASN A 248 0.57 10.98 -19.31
N PHE A 249 0.95 12.10 -18.71
CA PHE A 249 0.73 12.40 -17.29
C PHE A 249 -0.68 12.98 -17.11
N LEU A 250 -1.59 12.22 -16.48
CA LEU A 250 -3.00 12.62 -16.29
C LEU A 250 -3.28 13.32 -14.96
N GLY A 251 -2.29 13.36 -14.05
CA GLY A 251 -2.52 13.85 -12.69
C GLY A 251 -3.30 12.87 -11.82
N ALA A 252 -3.78 13.34 -10.68
CA ALA A 252 -4.69 12.58 -9.84
C ALA A 252 -6.07 12.52 -10.50
N LEU A 253 -6.67 11.33 -10.49
CA LEU A 253 -7.97 11.06 -11.11
C LEU A 253 -8.94 10.51 -10.08
N GLU A 254 -10.24 10.68 -10.34
CA GLU A 254 -11.32 10.05 -9.59
C GLU A 254 -11.31 8.52 -9.76
N ASP A 255 -11.96 7.82 -8.83
CA ASP A 255 -11.95 6.35 -8.83
C ASP A 255 -12.64 5.75 -10.07
N SER A 256 -13.65 6.42 -10.64
CA SER A 256 -14.30 6.02 -11.90
C SER A 256 -13.33 6.04 -13.09
N ASP A 257 -12.52 7.09 -13.23
CA ASP A 257 -11.50 7.20 -14.28
C ASP A 257 -10.40 6.14 -14.08
N LYS A 258 -9.93 5.93 -12.84
CA LYS A 258 -8.93 4.88 -12.53
C LYS A 258 -9.45 3.49 -12.87
N SER A 259 -10.70 3.18 -12.49
CA SER A 259 -11.34 1.90 -12.81
C SER A 259 -11.46 1.67 -14.32
N ALA A 260 -11.86 2.70 -15.08
CA ALA A 260 -11.94 2.61 -16.53
C ALA A 260 -10.56 2.41 -17.17
N LEU A 261 -9.52 3.11 -16.72
CA LEU A 261 -8.16 2.92 -17.21
C LEU A 261 -7.62 1.53 -16.89
N LEU A 262 -7.89 0.99 -15.69
CA LEU A 262 -7.53 -0.38 -15.32
C LEU A 262 -8.26 -1.41 -16.20
N GLN A 263 -9.53 -1.19 -16.55
CA GLN A 263 -10.27 -2.06 -17.47
C GLN A 263 -9.68 -2.06 -18.88
N LEU A 264 -9.17 -0.93 -19.35
CA LEU A 264 -8.75 -0.73 -20.75
C LEU A 264 -7.25 -0.95 -20.99
N CYS A 265 -6.40 -0.85 -19.98
CA CYS A 265 -4.97 -0.98 -20.17
C CYS A 265 -4.58 -2.38 -20.68
N SER A 266 -3.52 -2.43 -21.46
CA SER A 266 -2.92 -3.68 -21.94
C SER A 266 -2.09 -4.36 -20.85
N CYS A 267 -1.50 -3.56 -19.94
CA CYS A 267 -0.66 -4.05 -18.85
C CYS A 267 -0.52 -2.97 -17.76
N LEU A 268 -0.42 -3.39 -16.51
CA LEU A 268 0.00 -2.52 -15.42
C LEU A 268 1.52 -2.59 -15.26
N VAL A 269 2.20 -1.43 -15.30
CA VAL A 269 3.65 -1.31 -15.11
C VAL A 269 3.95 -0.72 -13.74
N PHE A 270 4.72 -1.44 -12.95
CA PHE A 270 5.05 -1.09 -11.58
C PHE A 270 6.59 -1.10 -11.38
N PRO A 271 7.31 -0.09 -11.86
CA PRO A 271 8.77 -0.08 -11.95
C PRO A 271 9.45 0.33 -10.64
N SER A 272 8.78 0.14 -9.50
CA SER A 272 9.36 0.44 -8.18
C SER A 272 10.68 -0.28 -8.00
N HIS A 273 11.74 0.49 -7.70
CA HIS A 273 13.11 -0.02 -7.76
C HIS A 273 13.85 -0.05 -6.42
N LEU A 274 13.20 0.40 -5.34
CA LEU A 274 13.78 0.39 -4.00
C LEU A 274 12.86 -0.32 -3.00
N ARG A 275 13.46 -0.92 -1.98
CA ARG A 275 12.77 -1.62 -0.88
C ARG A 275 11.80 -0.75 -0.04
N SER A 276 11.79 0.56 -0.27
CA SER A 276 10.74 1.45 0.28
C SER A 276 9.34 1.09 -0.24
N GLU A 277 9.25 0.35 -1.37
CA GLU A 277 8.04 -0.30 -1.83
C GLU A 277 7.93 -1.68 -1.18
N ALA A 278 7.13 -1.77 -0.14
CA ALA A 278 7.04 -3.01 0.64
C ALA A 278 6.11 -4.06 0.03
N PHE A 279 5.09 -3.65 -0.72
CA PHE A 279 4.08 -4.58 -1.24
C PHE A 279 3.64 -4.28 -2.67
N GLY A 280 3.00 -3.13 -2.93
CA GLY A 280 2.53 -2.74 -4.26
C GLY A 280 1.03 -2.93 -4.46
N ILE A 281 0.20 -2.13 -3.77
CA ILE A 281 -1.27 -2.21 -3.87
C ILE A 281 -1.74 -2.06 -5.32
N SER A 282 -1.11 -1.20 -6.13
CA SER A 282 -1.48 -1.05 -7.55
C SER A 282 -1.30 -2.33 -8.36
N LEU A 283 -0.38 -3.24 -7.97
CA LEU A 283 -0.30 -4.57 -8.60
C LEU A 283 -1.55 -5.40 -8.32
N LEU A 284 -2.13 -5.29 -7.12
CA LEU A 284 -3.41 -5.94 -6.82
C LEU A 284 -4.56 -5.36 -7.64
N GLU A 285 -4.55 -4.03 -7.87
CA GLU A 285 -5.53 -3.38 -8.73
C GLU A 285 -5.44 -3.90 -10.17
N GLY A 286 -4.23 -4.04 -10.72
CA GLY A 286 -4.02 -4.65 -12.03
C GLY A 286 -4.49 -6.10 -12.09
N ALA A 287 -4.15 -6.90 -11.08
CA ALA A 287 -4.56 -8.31 -10.98
C ALA A 287 -6.09 -8.46 -10.85
N LEU A 288 -6.76 -7.59 -10.09
CA LEU A 288 -8.21 -7.55 -9.97
C LEU A 288 -8.90 -7.40 -11.34
N TYR A 289 -8.34 -6.58 -12.22
CA TYR A 289 -8.84 -6.35 -13.57
C TYR A 289 -8.26 -7.31 -14.62
N SER A 290 -7.67 -8.43 -14.20
CA SER A 290 -7.10 -9.44 -15.10
C SER A 290 -6.03 -8.87 -16.03
N LYS A 291 -5.22 -7.93 -15.55
CA LYS A 291 -4.14 -7.34 -16.34
C LYS A 291 -2.82 -8.02 -16.06
N PRO A 292 -2.02 -8.30 -17.12
CA PRO A 292 -0.64 -8.72 -16.92
C PRO A 292 0.12 -7.63 -16.17
N LEU A 293 1.11 -8.06 -15.36
CA LEU A 293 1.85 -7.18 -14.49
C LEU A 293 3.31 -7.10 -14.93
N ILE A 294 3.92 -5.92 -14.91
CA ILE A 294 5.38 -5.79 -14.99
C ILE A 294 5.86 -5.14 -13.69
N SER A 295 6.75 -5.81 -12.97
CA SER A 295 7.32 -5.30 -11.71
C SER A 295 8.81 -5.57 -11.62
N SER A 296 9.50 -4.90 -10.68
CA SER A 296 10.92 -5.14 -10.44
C SER A 296 11.15 -6.09 -9.26
N GLU A 297 12.24 -6.90 -9.34
CA GLU A 297 12.68 -7.75 -8.23
C GLU A 297 13.44 -6.92 -7.19
N ILE A 298 12.76 -6.53 -6.13
CA ILE A 298 13.33 -5.70 -5.06
C ILE A 298 13.32 -6.40 -3.68
N GLY A 299 13.04 -7.70 -3.65
CA GLY A 299 13.01 -8.51 -2.44
C GLY A 299 11.85 -8.15 -1.50
N THR A 300 10.70 -7.72 -2.03
CA THR A 300 9.54 -7.32 -1.24
C THR A 300 8.26 -8.02 -1.74
N GLY A 301 7.10 -7.56 -1.30
CA GLY A 301 5.82 -8.12 -1.73
C GLY A 301 5.50 -8.00 -3.23
N THR A 302 6.26 -7.20 -3.98
CA THR A 302 6.05 -7.03 -5.42
C THR A 302 6.13 -8.34 -6.17
N THR A 303 7.12 -9.18 -5.86
CA THR A 303 7.29 -10.52 -6.47
C THR A 303 6.55 -11.64 -5.73
N TYR A 304 5.90 -11.33 -4.63
CA TYR A 304 4.88 -12.19 -4.05
C TYR A 304 3.53 -12.03 -4.78
N ILE A 305 3.22 -10.83 -5.28
CA ILE A 305 2.02 -10.56 -6.08
C ILE A 305 2.24 -11.00 -7.53
N ASN A 306 3.31 -10.48 -8.17
CA ASN A 306 3.65 -10.76 -9.56
C ASN A 306 4.69 -11.88 -9.64
N ILE A 307 4.28 -13.03 -10.13
CA ILE A 307 5.16 -14.19 -10.34
C ILE A 307 5.66 -14.17 -11.79
N ASP A 308 6.98 -14.13 -11.96
CA ASP A 308 7.61 -14.05 -13.28
C ASP A 308 7.13 -15.15 -14.22
N ARG A 309 6.74 -14.76 -15.44
CA ARG A 309 6.23 -15.63 -16.51
C ARG A 309 4.98 -16.45 -16.15
N VAL A 310 4.31 -16.08 -15.04
CA VAL A 310 3.02 -16.67 -14.63
C VAL A 310 1.94 -15.60 -14.61
N THR A 311 2.13 -14.52 -13.85
CA THR A 311 1.16 -13.42 -13.73
C THR A 311 1.60 -12.16 -14.48
N GLY A 312 2.76 -12.21 -15.09
CA GLY A 312 3.39 -11.11 -15.80
C GLY A 312 4.89 -11.32 -15.92
N LEU A 313 5.64 -10.23 -15.96
CA LEU A 313 7.10 -10.24 -16.08
C LEU A 313 7.74 -9.52 -14.90
N VAL A 314 8.85 -10.08 -14.42
CA VAL A 314 9.66 -9.47 -13.35
C VAL A 314 11.01 -9.07 -13.93
N VAL A 315 11.40 -7.82 -13.73
CA VAL A 315 12.64 -7.26 -14.28
C VAL A 315 13.63 -6.88 -13.18
N SER A 316 14.89 -6.73 -13.54
CA SER A 316 15.90 -6.17 -12.65
C SER A 316 15.56 -4.73 -12.28
N PRO A 317 15.70 -4.33 -11.01
CA PRO A 317 15.42 -2.96 -10.59
C PRO A 317 16.46 -1.99 -11.20
N SER A 318 16.02 -0.75 -11.47
CA SER A 318 16.87 0.30 -12.07
C SER A 318 17.47 -0.06 -13.44
N ASP A 319 16.78 -0.90 -14.20
CA ASP A 319 17.19 -1.33 -15.55
C ASP A 319 16.10 -0.91 -16.58
N PRO A 320 16.23 0.26 -17.21
CA PRO A 320 15.28 0.72 -18.22
C PRO A 320 15.21 -0.20 -19.44
N LYS A 321 16.32 -0.85 -19.80
CA LYS A 321 16.39 -1.76 -20.94
C LYS A 321 15.62 -3.06 -20.67
N ALA A 322 15.79 -3.64 -19.47
CA ALA A 322 15.02 -4.82 -19.07
C ALA A 322 13.52 -4.49 -19.01
N LEU A 323 13.15 -3.32 -18.46
CA LEU A 323 11.78 -2.85 -18.42
C LEU A 323 11.19 -2.69 -19.83
N ARG A 324 11.95 -2.06 -20.76
CA ARG A 324 11.54 -1.92 -22.15
C ARG A 324 11.32 -3.27 -22.83
N ASN A 325 12.23 -4.20 -22.69
CA ASN A 325 12.10 -5.54 -23.28
C ASN A 325 10.83 -6.26 -22.77
N ALA A 326 10.52 -6.13 -21.48
CA ALA A 326 9.30 -6.68 -20.91
C ALA A 326 8.03 -6.03 -21.49
N MET A 327 8.06 -4.70 -21.68
CA MET A 327 6.95 -3.99 -22.32
C MET A 327 6.78 -4.41 -23.79
N ASP A 328 7.87 -4.53 -24.55
CA ASP A 328 7.84 -5.01 -25.93
C ASP A 328 7.33 -6.48 -26.01
N GLU A 329 7.72 -7.34 -25.08
CA GLU A 329 7.24 -8.73 -25.01
C GLU A 329 5.72 -8.78 -24.81
N ILE A 330 5.19 -8.01 -23.86
CA ILE A 330 3.74 -7.94 -23.57
C ILE A 330 2.98 -7.35 -24.77
N TRP A 331 3.48 -6.26 -25.36
CA TRP A 331 2.80 -5.57 -26.46
C TRP A 331 2.70 -6.43 -27.72
N ASN A 332 3.77 -7.14 -28.03
CA ASN A 332 3.84 -7.96 -29.24
C ASN A 332 3.21 -9.36 -29.09
N ASN A 333 2.82 -9.76 -27.87
CA ASN A 333 2.26 -11.08 -27.59
C ASN A 333 0.93 -11.00 -26.80
N PRO A 334 -0.16 -10.47 -27.38
CA PRO A 334 -1.42 -10.20 -26.68
C PRO A 334 -2.06 -11.46 -26.08
N ASP A 335 -1.92 -12.63 -26.73
CA ASP A 335 -2.43 -13.88 -26.17
C ASP A 335 -1.67 -14.34 -24.93
N GLN A 336 -0.36 -14.13 -24.89
CA GLN A 336 0.43 -14.41 -23.69
C GLN A 336 0.11 -13.39 -22.59
N ALA A 337 -0.02 -12.10 -22.95
CA ALA A 337 -0.44 -11.04 -22.04
C ALA A 337 -1.77 -11.35 -21.36
N ARG A 338 -2.76 -11.84 -22.13
CA ARG A 338 -4.07 -12.26 -21.62
C ARG A 338 -3.92 -13.42 -20.63
N ARG A 339 -3.14 -14.47 -20.94
CA ARG A 339 -2.90 -15.60 -20.02
C ARG A 339 -2.26 -15.14 -18.70
N TYR A 340 -1.30 -14.22 -18.75
CA TYR A 340 -0.71 -13.63 -17.55
C TYR A 340 -1.76 -12.86 -16.72
N GLY A 341 -2.63 -12.11 -17.37
CA GLY A 341 -3.71 -11.38 -16.70
C GLY A 341 -4.73 -12.30 -16.03
N GLU A 342 -5.13 -13.38 -16.70
CA GLU A 342 -6.03 -14.42 -16.16
C GLU A 342 -5.40 -15.05 -14.90
N ALA A 343 -4.14 -15.46 -14.98
CA ALA A 343 -3.41 -16.04 -13.84
C ALA A 343 -3.21 -15.03 -12.70
N ALA A 344 -3.00 -13.75 -13.01
CA ALA A 344 -2.93 -12.69 -12.01
C ALA A 344 -4.26 -12.53 -11.26
N HIS A 345 -5.38 -12.62 -11.98
CA HIS A 345 -6.71 -12.55 -11.38
C HIS A 345 -7.01 -13.77 -10.50
N GLU A 346 -6.72 -14.98 -10.97
CA GLU A 346 -6.87 -16.20 -10.17
C GLU A 346 -6.06 -16.11 -8.87
N ARG A 347 -4.84 -15.59 -8.95
CA ARG A 347 -4.00 -15.39 -7.79
C ARG A 347 -4.58 -14.32 -6.85
N PHE A 348 -5.12 -13.21 -7.40
CA PHE A 348 -5.83 -12.20 -6.62
C PHE A 348 -7.01 -12.81 -5.86
N GLU A 349 -7.87 -13.57 -6.52
CA GLU A 349 -9.01 -14.25 -5.90
C GLU A 349 -8.59 -15.23 -4.81
N SER A 350 -7.46 -15.91 -5.02
CA SER A 350 -6.97 -16.91 -4.06
C SER A 350 -6.33 -16.33 -2.81
N LEU A 351 -5.72 -15.12 -2.87
CA LEU A 351 -4.86 -14.60 -1.80
C LEU A 351 -5.15 -13.16 -1.36
N PHE A 352 -5.69 -12.31 -2.25
CA PHE A 352 -5.62 -10.85 -2.07
C PHE A 352 -6.99 -10.15 -2.03
N THR A 353 -8.06 -10.88 -1.72
CA THR A 353 -9.35 -10.24 -1.46
C THR A 353 -9.41 -9.68 -0.04
N ALA A 354 -10.17 -8.60 0.14
CA ALA A 354 -10.37 -8.01 1.47
C ALA A 354 -10.95 -9.02 2.47
N ASP A 355 -11.88 -9.87 2.04
CA ASP A 355 -12.50 -10.87 2.91
C ASP A 355 -11.45 -11.84 3.48
N LYS A 356 -10.47 -12.28 2.69
CA LYS A 356 -9.38 -13.16 3.15
C LYS A 356 -8.46 -12.45 4.15
N MET A 357 -8.13 -11.19 3.89
CA MET A 357 -7.35 -10.37 4.83
C MET A 357 -8.11 -10.21 6.15
N ILE A 358 -9.38 -9.85 6.11
CA ILE A 358 -10.23 -9.64 7.29
C ILE A 358 -10.38 -10.94 8.09
N ASP A 359 -10.65 -12.07 7.43
CA ASP A 359 -10.76 -13.38 8.08
C ASP A 359 -9.46 -13.76 8.80
N SER A 360 -8.30 -13.55 8.17
CA SER A 360 -6.99 -13.82 8.76
C SER A 360 -6.74 -12.96 10.01
N TYR A 361 -6.99 -11.65 9.93
CA TYR A 361 -6.87 -10.77 11.10
C TYR A 361 -7.88 -11.11 12.20
N THR A 362 -9.09 -11.50 11.83
CA THR A 362 -10.11 -11.95 12.80
C THR A 362 -9.66 -13.20 13.56
N LYS A 363 -9.09 -14.19 12.87
CA LYS A 363 -8.49 -15.37 13.48
C LYS A 363 -7.34 -15.01 14.42
N LEU A 364 -6.47 -14.11 13.99
CA LEU A 364 -5.36 -13.60 14.80
C LEU A 364 -5.88 -12.93 16.08
N TYR A 365 -6.87 -12.04 15.98
CA TYR A 365 -7.45 -11.36 17.14
C TYR A 365 -8.12 -12.34 18.11
N LYS A 366 -8.89 -13.29 17.58
CA LYS A 366 -9.51 -14.34 18.43
C LYS A 366 -8.46 -15.19 19.15
N SER A 367 -7.38 -15.56 18.47
CA SER A 367 -6.29 -16.34 19.09
C SER A 367 -5.62 -15.62 20.25
N LEU A 368 -5.44 -14.29 20.16
CA LEU A 368 -4.84 -13.47 21.22
C LEU A 368 -5.77 -13.30 22.43
N LEU A 369 -7.06 -13.47 22.25
CA LEU A 369 -8.08 -13.36 23.30
C LEU A 369 -8.52 -14.74 23.82
N ASN A 370 -7.93 -15.84 23.32
CA ASN A 370 -8.33 -17.22 23.63
C ASN A 370 -9.81 -17.51 23.33
N LEU A 371 -10.33 -16.99 22.22
CA LEU A 371 -11.72 -17.13 21.74
C LEU A 371 -11.86 -18.13 20.60
#